data_350a4d8d21e240663e52bb0d203de6f5
#
_entry.id   350a4d8d21e240663e52bb0d203de6f5
#
_cell.length_a   1.000
_cell.length_b   1.000
_cell.length_c   1.000
_cell.angle_alpha   90.00
_cell.angle_beta   90.00
_cell.angle_gamma   90.00
#
_symmetry.space_group_name_H-M   'P 1'
#
loop_
_entity.id
_entity.type
_entity.pdbx_description
1 polymer ?
#
loop_
_entity_poly.entity_id
_entity_poly.type
_entity_poly.pdbx_seq_one_letter_code
_entity_poly.pdbx_strand_id
1 'polypeptide(L)'
;MLDLHVHLVGHNDREANRENIRSFLDQASRRGLKEIGFADHDYYWDQMNFPLIREVAKDYPHLNVRIGLEAEYRPNEEGRIKHLLEQFPFDFVIGSVHEINGWAFDVPEEEHKHWNKDADELYREYFDVVTRAASSGLFTTIGHFDLIKIFGVRPRSDILMLADEALTVVAEQGLVLEVNTNGRYKPVREFYPEQRLREEIQRRGIDFTLGSDAHCAEVVGRDLDEALQLLRQMGVPSVVGFASLDKVSYSLS
;
A
#
# COMPACT_ATOMS: atom_id res chain seq x y z
N MET A 1 -3.49 -16.13 2.56
CA MET A 1 -2.54 -15.05 2.22
C MET A 1 -3.21 -14.13 1.19
N LEU A 2 -3.04 -12.85 1.29
CA LEU A 2 -3.55 -11.84 0.34
C LEU A 2 -2.40 -10.93 -0.12
N ASP A 3 -2.58 -10.26 -1.27
CA ASP A 3 -1.69 -9.25 -1.83
C ASP A 3 -2.56 -8.15 -2.45
N LEU A 4 -2.70 -7.02 -1.77
CA LEU A 4 -3.59 -5.95 -2.22
C LEU A 4 -2.88 -4.78 -2.92
N HIS A 5 -1.56 -4.88 -3.11
CA HIS A 5 -0.80 -3.83 -3.74
C HIS A 5 -0.04 -4.38 -4.95
N VAL A 6 -0.74 -4.43 -6.08
CA VAL A 6 -0.22 -5.00 -7.32
C VAL A 6 -0.57 -4.08 -8.49
N HIS A 7 0.44 -3.71 -9.28
CA HIS A 7 0.32 -2.82 -10.44
C HIS A 7 0.28 -3.64 -11.74
N LEU A 8 -0.92 -3.76 -12.33
CA LEU A 8 -1.11 -4.49 -13.58
C LEU A 8 -0.49 -3.74 -14.76
N VAL A 9 -0.71 -2.43 -14.85
CA VAL A 9 -0.17 -1.59 -15.93
C VAL A 9 1.18 -0.96 -15.56
N GLY A 10 1.58 -1.05 -14.29
CA GLY A 10 2.85 -0.53 -13.79
C GLY A 10 2.94 0.98 -13.93
N HIS A 11 4.06 1.46 -14.46
CA HIS A 11 4.25 2.87 -14.81
C HIS A 11 3.86 3.16 -16.26
N ASN A 12 2.74 2.60 -16.72
CA ASN A 12 2.29 2.64 -18.12
C ASN A 12 3.26 1.92 -19.09
N ASP A 13 3.90 0.88 -18.62
CA ASP A 13 4.85 0.06 -19.38
C ASP A 13 4.23 -1.26 -19.85
N ARG A 14 2.95 -1.51 -19.52
CA ARG A 14 2.22 -2.74 -19.84
C ARG A 14 0.74 -2.46 -20.07
N GLU A 15 0.16 -3.17 -21.02
CA GLU A 15 -1.28 -3.12 -21.30
C GLU A 15 -2.07 -4.04 -20.35
N ALA A 16 -3.26 -3.61 -19.93
CA ALA A 16 -4.21 -4.48 -19.21
C ALA A 16 -4.93 -5.43 -20.20
N ASN A 17 -4.17 -6.28 -20.90
CA ASN A 17 -4.69 -7.30 -21.80
C ASN A 17 -4.82 -8.67 -21.12
N ARG A 18 -5.47 -9.62 -21.79
CA ARG A 18 -5.76 -10.95 -21.24
C ARG A 18 -4.49 -11.73 -20.82
N GLU A 19 -3.44 -11.64 -21.59
CA GLU A 19 -2.18 -12.33 -21.36
C GLU A 19 -1.52 -11.80 -20.07
N ASN A 20 -1.41 -10.49 -19.95
CA ASN A 20 -0.85 -9.84 -18.79
C ASN A 20 -1.69 -10.12 -17.53
N ILE A 21 -3.02 -9.96 -17.59
CA ILE A 21 -3.89 -10.29 -16.45
C ILE A 21 -3.67 -11.74 -16.01
N ARG A 22 -3.65 -12.70 -16.94
CA ARG A 22 -3.41 -14.11 -16.61
C ARG A 22 -2.06 -14.33 -15.96
N SER A 23 -1.00 -13.68 -16.45
CA SER A 23 0.34 -13.87 -15.87
C SER A 23 0.39 -13.52 -14.36
N PHE A 24 -0.30 -12.44 -13.97
CA PHE A 24 -0.42 -12.03 -12.56
C PHE A 24 -1.28 -13.00 -11.75
N LEU A 25 -2.44 -13.42 -12.27
CA LEU A 25 -3.33 -14.36 -11.58
C LEU A 25 -2.73 -15.77 -11.46
N ASP A 26 -2.00 -16.23 -12.48
CA ASP A 26 -1.25 -17.47 -12.43
C ASP A 26 -0.15 -17.45 -11.35
N GLN A 27 0.54 -16.33 -11.21
CA GLN A 27 1.54 -16.16 -10.16
C GLN A 27 0.90 -16.10 -8.78
N ALA A 28 -0.20 -15.35 -8.63
CA ALA A 28 -0.97 -15.31 -7.39
C ALA A 28 -1.42 -16.73 -6.97
N SER A 29 -1.92 -17.52 -7.92
CA SER A 29 -2.33 -18.91 -7.71
C SER A 29 -1.14 -19.79 -7.30
N ARG A 30 0.00 -19.67 -7.99
CA ARG A 30 1.24 -20.41 -7.63
C ARG A 30 1.74 -20.09 -6.23
N ARG A 31 1.57 -18.83 -5.79
CA ARG A 31 1.90 -18.38 -4.43
C ARG A 31 0.84 -18.78 -3.39
N GLY A 32 -0.28 -19.38 -3.81
CA GLY A 32 -1.36 -19.79 -2.91
C GLY A 32 -2.11 -18.61 -2.28
N LEU A 33 -2.17 -17.46 -2.97
CA LEU A 33 -2.96 -16.33 -2.53
C LEU A 33 -4.44 -16.71 -2.51
N LYS A 34 -5.17 -16.16 -1.55
CA LYS A 34 -6.63 -16.22 -1.46
C LYS A 34 -7.28 -14.99 -2.04
N GLU A 35 -6.55 -13.87 -2.04
CA GLU A 35 -7.01 -12.60 -2.59
C GLU A 35 -5.83 -11.88 -3.25
N ILE A 36 -6.07 -11.28 -4.42
CA ILE A 36 -5.17 -10.34 -5.10
C ILE A 36 -5.96 -9.08 -5.43
N GLY A 37 -5.36 -7.92 -5.19
CA GLY A 37 -5.91 -6.61 -5.53
C GLY A 37 -5.03 -5.89 -6.54
N PHE A 38 -5.58 -5.60 -7.71
CA PHE A 38 -4.95 -4.69 -8.65
C PHE A 38 -5.22 -3.26 -8.19
N ALA A 39 -4.17 -2.53 -7.83
CA ALA A 39 -4.21 -1.18 -7.28
C ALA A 39 -3.17 -0.30 -8.00
N ASP A 40 -3.34 -0.13 -9.29
CA ASP A 40 -2.46 0.73 -10.07
C ASP A 40 -2.57 2.19 -9.61
N HIS A 41 -1.52 2.97 -9.90
CA HIS A 41 -1.48 4.40 -9.59
C HIS A 41 -2.66 5.15 -10.22
N ASP A 42 -3.17 6.11 -9.53
CA ASP A 42 -4.33 6.91 -9.95
C ASP A 42 -4.10 7.71 -11.23
N TYR A 43 -2.86 7.86 -11.69
CA TYR A 43 -2.53 8.46 -12.99
C TYR A 43 -2.84 7.55 -14.18
N TYR A 44 -2.98 6.23 -13.94
CA TYR A 44 -3.15 5.21 -14.99
C TYR A 44 -4.45 4.41 -14.86
N TRP A 45 -5.38 4.86 -14.00
CA TRP A 45 -6.61 4.13 -13.71
C TRP A 45 -7.48 3.88 -14.96
N ASP A 46 -7.50 4.82 -15.90
CA ASP A 46 -8.25 4.76 -17.16
C ASP A 46 -7.67 3.77 -18.18
N GLN A 47 -6.43 3.32 -17.95
CA GLN A 47 -5.77 2.27 -18.75
C GLN A 47 -6.09 0.86 -18.24
N MET A 48 -6.68 0.77 -17.04
CA MET A 48 -7.14 -0.48 -16.47
C MET A 48 -8.39 -0.99 -17.21
N ASN A 49 -8.30 -2.17 -17.76
CA ASN A 49 -9.44 -2.82 -18.42
C ASN A 49 -10.27 -3.59 -17.38
N PHE A 50 -11.02 -2.89 -16.53
CA PHE A 50 -11.81 -3.48 -15.45
C PHE A 50 -12.78 -4.58 -15.90
N PRO A 51 -13.54 -4.43 -17.02
CA PRO A 51 -14.38 -5.50 -17.53
C PRO A 51 -13.59 -6.77 -17.86
N LEU A 52 -12.44 -6.64 -18.49
CA LEU A 52 -11.59 -7.77 -18.86
C LEU A 52 -10.97 -8.44 -17.62
N ILE A 53 -10.54 -7.67 -16.61
CA ILE A 53 -10.05 -8.21 -15.34
C ILE A 53 -11.14 -9.09 -14.70
N ARG A 54 -12.38 -8.58 -14.61
CA ARG A 54 -13.53 -9.34 -14.05
C ARG A 54 -13.90 -10.56 -14.90
N GLU A 55 -13.71 -10.49 -16.22
CA GLU A 55 -13.94 -11.63 -17.10
C GLU A 55 -12.90 -12.73 -16.88
N VAL A 56 -11.61 -12.38 -16.90
CA VAL A 56 -10.50 -13.32 -16.71
C VAL A 56 -10.52 -13.93 -15.30
N ALA A 57 -10.90 -13.15 -14.27
CA ALA A 57 -11.02 -13.62 -12.90
C ALA A 57 -11.95 -14.82 -12.74
N LYS A 58 -12.94 -15.00 -13.62
CA LYS A 58 -13.85 -16.18 -13.59
C LYS A 58 -13.14 -17.50 -13.85
N ASP A 59 -11.98 -17.47 -14.50
CA ASP A 59 -11.14 -18.65 -14.74
C ASP A 59 -10.37 -19.07 -13.46
N TYR A 60 -10.39 -18.23 -12.39
CA TYR A 60 -9.68 -18.42 -11.12
C TYR A 60 -10.64 -18.44 -9.91
N PRO A 61 -11.59 -19.42 -9.84
CA PRO A 61 -12.65 -19.42 -8.81
C PRO A 61 -12.13 -19.60 -7.37
N HIS A 62 -10.87 -19.97 -7.20
CA HIS A 62 -10.19 -20.13 -5.91
C HIS A 62 -9.52 -18.84 -5.40
N LEU A 63 -9.49 -17.79 -6.24
CA LEU A 63 -8.80 -16.53 -5.99
C LEU A 63 -9.80 -15.37 -6.02
N ASN A 64 -9.90 -14.63 -4.93
CA ASN A 64 -10.66 -13.39 -4.92
C ASN A 64 -9.86 -12.30 -5.63
N VAL A 65 -10.32 -11.88 -6.81
CA VAL A 65 -9.67 -10.79 -7.57
C VAL A 65 -10.41 -9.49 -7.26
N ARG A 66 -9.69 -8.54 -6.68
CA ARG A 66 -10.19 -7.21 -6.29
C ARG A 66 -9.64 -6.13 -7.22
N ILE A 67 -10.41 -5.08 -7.35
CA ILE A 67 -10.02 -3.89 -8.10
C ILE A 67 -9.94 -2.74 -7.11
N GLY A 68 -8.72 -2.32 -6.84
CA GLY A 68 -8.40 -1.18 -6.00
C GLY A 68 -7.79 -0.04 -6.79
N LEU A 69 -7.33 0.93 -6.06
CA LEU A 69 -6.61 2.09 -6.58
C LEU A 69 -5.52 2.47 -5.59
N GLU A 70 -4.31 2.72 -6.06
CA GLU A 70 -3.32 3.47 -5.29
C GLU A 70 -3.41 4.94 -5.68
N ALA A 71 -3.93 5.77 -4.76
CA ALA A 71 -4.12 7.18 -5.02
C ALA A 71 -3.06 8.01 -4.30
N GLU A 72 -2.36 8.83 -5.08
CA GLU A 72 -1.40 9.83 -4.59
C GLU A 72 -2.13 10.91 -3.82
N TYR A 73 -1.87 11.03 -2.52
CA TYR A 73 -2.41 12.09 -1.71
C TYR A 73 -1.52 13.34 -1.78
N ARG A 74 -2.12 14.43 -2.23
CA ARG A 74 -1.56 15.76 -2.13
C ARG A 74 -2.51 16.67 -1.36
N PRO A 75 -2.02 17.39 -0.35
CA PRO A 75 -2.83 18.35 0.38
C PRO A 75 -3.51 19.36 -0.56
N ASN A 76 -4.83 19.55 -0.34
CA ASN A 76 -5.72 20.43 -1.11
C ASN A 76 -6.11 19.91 -2.51
N GLU A 77 -5.78 18.66 -2.86
CA GLU A 77 -6.20 18.00 -4.10
C GLU A 77 -7.25 16.90 -3.87
N GLU A 78 -7.89 16.84 -2.70
CA GLU A 78 -8.88 15.83 -2.33
C GLU A 78 -10.04 15.73 -3.34
N GLY A 79 -10.41 16.86 -3.95
CA GLY A 79 -11.44 16.90 -4.99
C GLY A 79 -11.11 16.08 -6.22
N ARG A 80 -9.82 15.96 -6.59
CA ARG A 80 -9.36 15.12 -7.69
C ARG A 80 -9.60 13.63 -7.39
N ILE A 81 -9.21 13.20 -6.20
CA ILE A 81 -9.39 11.79 -5.78
C ILE A 81 -10.88 11.48 -5.67
N LYS A 82 -11.68 12.35 -5.05
CA LYS A 82 -13.14 12.17 -4.97
C LYS A 82 -13.77 11.97 -6.34
N HIS A 83 -13.45 12.84 -7.29
CA HIS A 83 -13.97 12.72 -8.65
C HIS A 83 -13.60 11.39 -9.29
N LEU A 84 -12.37 10.91 -9.08
CA LEU A 84 -11.92 9.62 -9.61
C LEU A 84 -12.67 8.45 -8.97
N LEU A 85 -12.87 8.47 -7.66
CA LEU A 85 -13.60 7.42 -6.94
C LEU A 85 -15.08 7.32 -7.36
N GLU A 86 -15.68 8.39 -7.90
CA GLU A 86 -17.02 8.38 -8.46
C GLU A 86 -17.12 7.67 -9.82
N GLN A 87 -15.98 7.49 -10.52
CA GLN A 87 -15.97 6.92 -11.88
C GLN A 87 -16.08 5.39 -11.89
N PHE A 88 -15.65 4.71 -10.82
CA PHE A 88 -15.64 3.27 -10.73
C PHE A 88 -15.84 2.77 -9.29
N PRO A 89 -16.64 1.69 -9.09
CA PRO A 89 -16.82 1.09 -7.77
C PRO A 89 -15.60 0.24 -7.39
N PHE A 90 -14.59 0.85 -6.81
CA PHE A 90 -13.41 0.17 -6.30
C PHE A 90 -13.74 -0.70 -5.09
N ASP A 91 -13.04 -1.82 -4.93
CA ASP A 91 -13.14 -2.68 -3.76
C ASP A 91 -12.38 -2.10 -2.56
N PHE A 92 -11.31 -1.33 -2.81
CA PHE A 92 -10.50 -0.65 -1.79
C PHE A 92 -9.71 0.50 -2.42
N VAL A 93 -9.21 1.39 -1.57
CA VAL A 93 -8.39 2.54 -2.00
C VAL A 93 -7.21 2.67 -1.05
N ILE A 94 -6.00 2.59 -1.60
CA ILE A 94 -4.75 2.84 -0.89
C ILE A 94 -4.42 4.32 -1.02
N GLY A 95 -4.27 5.01 0.11
CA GLY A 95 -3.72 6.36 0.16
C GLY A 95 -2.21 6.30 0.32
N SER A 96 -1.50 6.81 -0.66
CA SER A 96 -0.04 6.83 -0.68
C SER A 96 0.51 8.25 -0.73
N VAL A 97 1.67 8.45 -0.14
CA VAL A 97 2.40 9.71 -0.14
C VAL A 97 3.77 9.47 -0.75
N HIS A 98 3.96 9.92 -1.99
CA HIS A 98 5.22 9.88 -2.72
C HIS A 98 5.82 11.27 -2.91
N GLU A 99 5.08 12.31 -2.51
CA GLU A 99 5.47 13.70 -2.69
C GLU A 99 5.27 14.54 -1.42
N ILE A 100 6.24 15.37 -1.09
CA ILE A 100 6.17 16.36 0.01
C ILE A 100 6.47 17.73 -0.58
N ASN A 101 5.52 18.67 -0.50
CA ASN A 101 5.71 20.05 -0.95
C ASN A 101 6.23 20.17 -2.39
N GLY A 102 5.72 19.35 -3.33
CA GLY A 102 6.15 19.34 -4.74
C GLY A 102 7.47 18.60 -5.00
N TRP A 103 7.97 17.87 -4.01
CA TRP A 103 9.16 17.04 -4.13
C TRP A 103 8.79 15.55 -4.13
N ALA A 104 8.93 14.87 -5.27
CA ALA A 104 8.80 13.43 -5.40
C ALA A 104 10.03 12.77 -4.73
N PHE A 105 9.92 12.46 -3.47
CA PHE A 105 11.06 12.08 -2.62
C PHE A 105 11.50 10.61 -2.82
N ASP A 106 10.69 9.78 -3.43
CA ASP A 106 10.93 8.33 -3.58
C ASP A 106 11.67 7.96 -4.88
N VAL A 107 11.92 8.94 -5.76
CA VAL A 107 12.64 8.69 -7.00
C VAL A 107 14.17 8.72 -6.80
N PRO A 108 14.94 7.81 -7.44
CA PRO A 108 16.38 7.70 -7.22
C PRO A 108 17.18 8.98 -7.50
N GLU A 109 16.74 9.76 -8.49
CA GLU A 109 17.40 11.02 -8.88
C GLU A 109 17.34 12.06 -7.76
N GLU A 110 16.37 11.94 -6.87
CA GLU A 110 16.10 12.85 -5.76
C GLU A 110 16.72 12.40 -4.43
N GLU A 111 17.36 11.22 -4.38
CA GLU A 111 17.99 10.66 -3.17
C GLU A 111 18.87 11.66 -2.43
N HIS A 112 19.67 12.43 -3.19
CA HIS A 112 20.61 13.40 -2.62
C HIS A 112 19.94 14.46 -1.73
N LYS A 113 18.67 14.78 -1.96
CA LYS A 113 17.93 15.77 -1.16
C LYS A 113 17.62 15.26 0.24
N HIS A 114 17.45 13.95 0.43
CA HIS A 114 17.25 13.35 1.75
C HIS A 114 18.42 13.62 2.69
N TRP A 115 19.65 13.51 2.17
CA TRP A 115 20.87 13.68 2.94
C TRP A 115 21.20 15.15 3.24
N ASN A 116 20.60 16.07 2.49
CA ASN A 116 20.79 17.51 2.64
C ASN A 116 19.76 18.19 3.57
N LYS A 117 18.72 17.45 3.99
CA LYS A 117 17.68 17.94 4.92
C LYS A 117 17.96 17.47 6.36
N ASP A 118 17.44 18.22 7.35
CA ASP A 118 17.35 17.69 8.70
C ASP A 118 16.36 16.51 8.71
N ALA A 119 16.81 15.33 9.16
CA ALA A 119 16.02 14.12 9.09
C ALA A 119 14.77 14.19 9.98
N ASP A 120 14.83 14.85 11.14
CA ASP A 120 13.66 15.00 12.02
C ASP A 120 12.60 15.91 11.39
N GLU A 121 13.02 16.98 10.70
CA GLU A 121 12.12 17.87 9.98
C GLU A 121 11.47 17.14 8.80
N LEU A 122 12.28 16.41 8.02
CA LEU A 122 11.81 15.61 6.90
C LEU A 122 10.72 14.60 7.31
N TYR A 123 10.92 13.89 8.41
CA TYR A 123 9.95 12.93 8.91
C TYR A 123 8.69 13.59 9.48
N ARG A 124 8.80 14.78 10.10
CA ARG A 124 7.62 15.55 10.53
C ARG A 124 6.79 16.01 9.34
N GLU A 125 7.44 16.58 8.31
CA GLU A 125 6.75 16.98 7.08
C GLU A 125 6.03 15.80 6.43
N TYR A 126 6.67 14.65 6.36
CA TYR A 126 6.08 13.43 5.81
C TYR A 126 4.86 12.97 6.61
N PHE A 127 5.00 12.79 7.92
CA PHE A 127 3.89 12.32 8.75
C PHE A 127 2.75 13.33 8.87
N ASP A 128 3.00 14.64 8.71
CA ASP A 128 1.93 15.64 8.57
C ASP A 128 1.07 15.35 7.32
N VAL A 129 1.70 15.07 6.18
CA VAL A 129 0.97 14.72 4.96
C VAL A 129 0.22 13.40 5.14
N VAL A 130 0.83 12.37 5.75
CA VAL A 130 0.15 11.09 6.05
C VAL A 130 -1.05 11.29 6.99
N THR A 131 -0.92 12.14 8.02
CA THR A 131 -2.01 12.50 8.93
C THR A 131 -3.18 13.13 8.17
N ARG A 132 -2.89 14.05 7.28
CA ARG A 132 -3.92 14.68 6.43
C ARG A 132 -4.56 13.69 5.47
N ALA A 133 -3.77 12.79 4.87
CA ALA A 133 -4.31 11.70 4.06
C ALA A 133 -5.29 10.84 4.86
N ALA A 134 -4.88 10.39 6.05
CA ALA A 134 -5.72 9.58 6.92
C ALA A 134 -7.00 10.30 7.35
N SER A 135 -6.94 11.63 7.58
CA SER A 135 -8.10 12.45 7.96
C SER A 135 -9.07 12.72 6.82
N SER A 136 -8.68 12.48 5.56
CA SER A 136 -9.44 12.91 4.37
C SER A 136 -10.76 12.15 4.17
N GLY A 137 -10.89 10.95 4.74
CA GLY A 137 -12.03 10.06 4.53
C GLY A 137 -12.09 9.43 3.12
N LEU A 138 -10.98 9.45 2.37
CA LEU A 138 -10.93 8.98 0.98
C LEU A 138 -10.41 7.54 0.84
N PHE A 139 -9.76 7.02 1.87
CA PHE A 139 -8.99 5.79 1.79
C PHE A 139 -9.54 4.69 2.71
N THR A 140 -9.33 3.44 2.35
CA THR A 140 -9.55 2.28 3.20
C THR A 140 -8.26 1.85 3.89
N THR A 141 -7.13 2.16 3.26
CA THR A 141 -5.79 1.73 3.66
C THR A 141 -4.80 2.86 3.44
N ILE A 142 -3.79 2.99 4.32
CA ILE A 142 -2.59 3.79 4.04
C ILE A 142 -1.48 2.83 3.61
N GLY A 143 -0.92 3.07 2.42
CA GLY A 143 0.17 2.29 1.83
C GLY A 143 1.51 2.64 2.50
N HIS A 144 2.47 1.71 2.44
CA HIS A 144 3.88 1.90 2.86
C HIS A 144 4.13 3.06 3.84
N PHE A 145 3.49 3.01 5.01
CA PHE A 145 3.26 4.07 6.01
C PHE A 145 4.50 4.93 6.35
N ASP A 146 5.71 4.40 6.23
CA ASP A 146 6.98 5.10 6.50
C ASP A 146 7.92 5.10 5.27
N LEU A 147 7.35 5.30 4.08
CA LEU A 147 8.09 5.31 2.81
C LEU A 147 9.24 6.31 2.80
N ILE A 148 9.16 7.38 3.58
CA ILE A 148 10.19 8.41 3.69
C ILE A 148 11.59 7.85 4.02
N LYS A 149 11.67 6.66 4.60
CA LYS A 149 12.93 5.97 4.91
C LYS A 149 13.62 5.31 3.72
N ILE A 150 12.99 5.36 2.51
CA ILE A 150 13.37 4.58 1.31
C ILE A 150 14.87 4.57 1.01
N PHE A 151 15.57 5.69 1.19
CA PHE A 151 17.01 5.82 0.97
C PHE A 151 17.86 5.62 2.24
N GLY A 152 17.25 5.14 3.33
CA GLY A 152 17.95 4.78 4.56
C GLY A 152 18.24 5.94 5.50
N VAL A 153 17.81 7.17 5.20
CA VAL A 153 17.89 8.31 6.12
C VAL A 153 16.98 8.03 7.33
N ARG A 154 17.48 8.28 8.54
CA ARG A 154 16.77 8.03 9.79
C ARG A 154 16.72 9.28 10.65
N PRO A 155 15.59 9.53 11.33
CA PRO A 155 15.50 10.63 12.28
C PRO A 155 16.38 10.36 13.52
N ARG A 156 16.76 11.41 14.21
CA ARG A 156 17.40 11.32 15.52
C ARG A 156 16.38 11.22 16.66
N SER A 157 15.24 11.83 16.45
CA SER A 157 14.08 11.71 17.37
C SER A 157 13.48 10.32 17.30
N ASP A 158 12.73 9.94 18.33
CA ASP A 158 12.00 8.68 18.35
C ASP A 158 10.94 8.65 17.26
N ILE A 159 11.00 7.64 16.40
CA ILE A 159 10.05 7.45 15.29
C ILE A 159 8.60 7.36 15.78
N LEU A 160 8.38 6.79 16.97
CA LEU A 160 7.04 6.69 17.53
C LEU A 160 6.47 8.05 17.92
N MET A 161 7.32 8.98 18.37
CA MET A 161 6.89 10.36 18.61
C MET A 161 6.56 11.11 17.32
N LEU A 162 7.33 10.88 16.27
CA LEU A 162 7.13 11.54 14.97
C LEU A 162 5.87 11.04 14.26
N ALA A 163 5.53 9.75 14.43
CA ALA A 163 4.38 9.11 13.80
C ALA A 163 3.10 9.13 14.67
N ASP A 164 3.17 9.64 15.91
CA ASP A 164 2.10 9.50 16.91
C ASP A 164 0.75 10.02 16.44
N GLU A 165 0.74 11.24 15.88
CA GLU A 165 -0.48 11.87 15.38
C GLU A 165 -1.07 11.10 14.19
N ALA A 166 -0.23 10.70 13.23
CA ALA A 166 -0.66 9.91 12.08
C ALA A 166 -1.29 8.58 12.51
N LEU A 167 -0.64 7.85 13.43
CA LEU A 167 -1.18 6.60 13.98
C LEU A 167 -2.47 6.80 14.77
N THR A 168 -2.60 7.92 15.48
CA THR A 168 -3.82 8.25 16.21
C THR A 168 -4.98 8.45 15.25
N VAL A 169 -4.78 9.25 14.21
CA VAL A 169 -5.82 9.50 13.20
C VAL A 169 -6.17 8.22 12.43
N VAL A 170 -5.19 7.42 12.04
CA VAL A 170 -5.43 6.12 11.40
C VAL A 170 -6.34 5.23 12.26
N ALA A 171 -6.07 5.16 13.58
CA ALA A 171 -6.89 4.39 14.52
C ALA A 171 -8.32 4.96 14.65
N GLU A 172 -8.46 6.28 14.80
CA GLU A 172 -9.74 6.98 14.93
C GLU A 172 -10.62 6.85 13.68
N GLN A 173 -10.01 6.86 12.49
CA GLN A 173 -10.70 6.69 11.21
C GLN A 173 -10.96 5.22 10.86
N GLY A 174 -10.45 4.28 11.67
CA GLY A 174 -10.59 2.85 11.42
C GLY A 174 -9.91 2.37 10.13
N LEU A 175 -8.87 3.08 9.69
CA LEU A 175 -8.10 2.69 8.50
C LEU A 175 -7.25 1.46 8.77
N VAL A 176 -6.86 0.81 7.69
CA VAL A 176 -5.94 -0.34 7.71
C VAL A 176 -4.54 0.14 7.34
N LEU A 177 -3.49 -0.43 7.93
CA LEU A 177 -2.12 -0.15 7.54
C LEU A 177 -1.52 -1.32 6.76
N GLU A 178 -0.86 -0.99 5.68
CA GLU A 178 -0.20 -1.98 4.83
C GLU A 178 1.13 -2.43 5.44
N VAL A 179 1.40 -3.74 5.44
CA VAL A 179 2.76 -4.26 5.47
C VAL A 179 3.20 -4.48 4.03
N ASN A 180 4.06 -3.59 3.56
CA ASN A 180 4.58 -3.59 2.19
C ASN A 180 5.97 -4.21 2.16
N THR A 181 6.13 -5.26 1.35
CA THR A 181 7.38 -6.03 1.31
C THR A 181 8.40 -5.47 0.32
N ASN A 182 8.01 -4.55 -0.56
CA ASN A 182 8.89 -4.01 -1.61
C ASN A 182 10.07 -3.21 -1.04
N GLY A 183 9.92 -2.61 0.14
CA GLY A 183 10.99 -1.86 0.80
C GLY A 183 12.28 -2.66 1.02
N ARG A 184 12.18 -3.99 1.13
CA ARG A 184 13.35 -4.88 1.19
C ARG A 184 14.23 -4.79 -0.05
N TYR A 185 13.67 -4.40 -1.18
CA TYR A 185 14.33 -4.28 -2.49
C TYR A 185 14.69 -2.85 -2.84
N LYS A 186 14.42 -1.92 -1.93
CA LYS A 186 14.86 -0.53 -1.98
C LYS A 186 16.15 -0.34 -1.18
N PRO A 187 16.83 0.80 -1.27
CA PRO A 187 18.08 1.06 -0.51
C PRO A 187 17.96 0.81 0.99
N VAL A 188 16.79 1.06 1.58
CA VAL A 188 16.51 0.86 3.02
C VAL A 188 16.57 -0.61 3.44
N ARG A 189 16.31 -1.56 2.55
CA ARG A 189 16.35 -3.02 2.81
C ARG A 189 15.44 -3.51 3.94
N GLU A 190 14.30 -2.86 4.15
CA GLU A 190 13.32 -3.20 5.19
C GLU A 190 11.90 -3.22 4.64
N PHE A 191 10.98 -3.92 5.30
CA PHE A 191 9.55 -3.76 5.04
C PHE A 191 9.06 -2.37 5.50
N TYR A 192 7.99 -1.90 4.89
CA TYR A 192 7.19 -0.80 5.40
C TYR A 192 5.96 -1.36 6.14
N PRO A 193 5.64 -0.83 7.34
CA PRO A 193 6.46 0.02 8.19
C PRO A 193 7.61 -0.74 8.84
N GLU A 194 8.56 0.00 9.44
CA GLU A 194 9.63 -0.59 10.25
C GLU A 194 9.06 -1.33 11.49
N GLN A 195 9.90 -2.18 12.11
CA GLN A 195 9.47 -3.06 13.19
C GLN A 195 8.80 -2.31 14.35
N ARG A 196 9.40 -1.23 14.86
CA ARG A 196 8.87 -0.48 16.00
C ARG A 196 7.48 0.11 15.70
N LEU A 197 7.28 0.59 14.48
CA LEU A 197 5.97 1.07 14.04
C LEU A 197 4.96 -0.07 13.95
N ARG A 198 5.32 -1.25 13.42
CA ARG A 198 4.41 -2.41 13.39
C ARG A 198 3.99 -2.84 14.80
N GLU A 199 4.90 -2.86 15.76
CA GLU A 199 4.59 -3.18 17.16
C GLU A 199 3.62 -2.15 17.76
N GLU A 200 3.81 -0.87 17.49
CA GLU A 200 2.92 0.20 17.95
C GLU A 200 1.54 0.15 17.26
N ILE A 201 1.49 -0.14 15.96
CA ILE A 201 0.26 -0.36 15.19
C ILE A 201 -0.57 -1.47 15.83
N GLN A 202 0.05 -2.62 16.12
CA GLN A 202 -0.61 -3.72 16.81
C GLN A 202 -1.10 -3.30 18.22
N ARG A 203 -0.26 -2.60 18.99
CA ARG A 203 -0.62 -2.12 20.35
C ARG A 203 -1.85 -1.20 20.35
N ARG A 204 -2.03 -0.40 19.28
CA ARG A 204 -3.19 0.47 19.07
C ARG A 204 -4.42 -0.27 18.54
N GLY A 205 -4.30 -1.54 18.21
CA GLY A 205 -5.40 -2.33 17.62
C GLY A 205 -5.74 -1.93 16.20
N ILE A 206 -4.80 -1.33 15.47
CA ILE A 206 -4.97 -1.00 14.05
C ILE A 206 -4.79 -2.28 13.23
N ASP A 207 -5.70 -2.52 12.29
CA ASP A 207 -5.66 -3.67 11.40
C ASP A 207 -4.51 -3.58 10.40
N PHE A 208 -4.00 -4.75 9.97
CA PHE A 208 -3.01 -4.87 8.92
C PHE A 208 -3.60 -5.44 7.63
N THR A 209 -3.12 -4.95 6.49
CA THR A 209 -3.19 -5.62 5.19
C THR A 209 -1.78 -5.90 4.68
N LEU A 210 -1.67 -6.58 3.53
CA LEU A 210 -0.39 -6.95 2.92
C LEU A 210 -0.32 -6.48 1.47
N GLY A 211 0.85 -6.03 1.07
CA GLY A 211 1.17 -5.66 -0.31
C GLY A 211 2.58 -6.05 -0.69
N SER A 212 2.73 -6.65 -1.86
CA SER A 212 4.05 -6.87 -2.46
C SER A 212 4.54 -5.67 -3.27
N ASP A 213 3.64 -4.76 -3.61
CA ASP A 213 3.90 -3.61 -4.48
C ASP A 213 4.55 -4.06 -5.80
N ALA A 214 3.93 -5.12 -6.34
CA ALA A 214 4.45 -5.83 -7.50
C ALA A 214 4.19 -5.05 -8.79
N HIS A 215 5.25 -4.68 -9.50
CA HIS A 215 5.19 -4.05 -10.81
C HIS A 215 5.42 -5.03 -11.97
N CYS A 216 5.57 -6.32 -11.69
CA CYS A 216 5.57 -7.40 -12.67
C CYS A 216 5.06 -8.69 -12.05
N ALA A 217 4.57 -9.61 -12.88
CA ALA A 217 3.91 -10.83 -12.41
C ALA A 217 4.82 -11.70 -11.52
N GLU A 218 6.12 -11.78 -11.83
CA GLU A 218 7.09 -12.64 -11.14
C GLU A 218 7.24 -12.31 -9.66
N VAL A 219 6.99 -11.05 -9.28
CA VAL A 219 7.15 -10.59 -7.90
C VAL A 219 5.83 -10.46 -7.13
N VAL A 220 4.69 -10.84 -7.73
CA VAL A 220 3.42 -10.96 -6.99
C VAL A 220 3.57 -11.89 -5.80
N GLY A 221 3.15 -11.45 -4.63
CA GLY A 221 3.23 -12.22 -3.39
C GLY A 221 4.64 -12.38 -2.82
N ARG A 222 5.62 -11.61 -3.29
CA ARG A 222 7.02 -11.72 -2.85
C ARG A 222 7.16 -11.36 -1.38
N ASP A 223 7.80 -12.26 -0.61
CA ASP A 223 8.06 -12.14 0.83
C ASP A 223 6.82 -11.98 1.74
N LEU A 224 5.60 -12.16 1.22
CA LEU A 224 4.40 -12.09 2.04
C LEU A 224 4.30 -13.22 3.06
N ASP A 225 4.91 -14.38 2.80
CA ASP A 225 5.00 -15.47 3.77
C ASP A 225 5.78 -15.04 5.01
N GLU A 226 6.90 -14.33 4.82
CA GLU A 226 7.70 -13.79 5.91
C GLU A 226 6.95 -12.67 6.65
N ALA A 227 6.30 -11.76 5.94
CA ALA A 227 5.47 -10.73 6.55
C ALA A 227 4.36 -11.34 7.43
N LEU A 228 3.68 -12.37 6.94
CA LEU A 228 2.69 -13.12 7.72
C LEU A 228 3.29 -13.80 8.96
N GLN A 229 4.47 -14.40 8.82
CA GLN A 229 5.15 -15.02 9.95
C GLN A 229 5.50 -13.99 11.03
N LEU A 230 5.98 -12.80 10.63
CA LEU A 230 6.25 -11.69 11.55
C LEU A 230 4.97 -11.26 12.28
N LEU A 231 3.86 -11.05 11.57
CA LEU A 231 2.58 -10.67 12.17
C LEU A 231 2.06 -11.73 13.14
N ARG A 232 2.19 -13.03 12.81
CA ARG A 232 1.86 -14.13 13.74
C ARG A 232 2.71 -14.10 15.01
N GLN A 233 4.02 -13.88 14.87
CA GLN A 233 4.94 -13.78 16.02
C GLN A 233 4.61 -12.59 16.93
N MET A 234 4.10 -11.51 16.36
CA MET A 234 3.58 -10.35 17.10
C MET A 234 2.22 -10.62 17.74
N GLY A 235 1.54 -11.74 17.44
CA GLY A 235 0.22 -12.06 17.97
C GLY A 235 -0.93 -11.36 17.25
N VAL A 236 -0.73 -10.90 16.01
CA VAL A 236 -1.80 -10.33 15.18
C VAL A 236 -2.78 -11.45 14.81
N PRO A 237 -4.10 -11.31 15.11
CA PRO A 237 -5.04 -12.41 14.93
C PRO A 237 -5.47 -12.62 13.48
N SER A 238 -5.47 -11.56 12.68
CA SER A 238 -5.94 -11.58 11.29
C SER A 238 -5.31 -10.45 10.48
N VAL A 239 -5.30 -10.63 9.16
CA VAL A 239 -5.08 -9.54 8.20
C VAL A 239 -6.38 -9.25 7.47
N VAL A 240 -6.48 -8.04 6.92
CA VAL A 240 -7.70 -7.51 6.31
C VAL A 240 -7.54 -7.40 4.80
N GLY A 241 -8.49 -7.98 4.07
CA GLY A 241 -8.77 -7.67 2.67
C GLY A 241 -10.01 -6.80 2.55
N PHE A 242 -10.49 -6.58 1.34
CA PHE A 242 -11.66 -5.72 1.09
C PHE A 242 -12.57 -6.28 -0.01
N ALA A 243 -13.85 -5.96 0.12
CA ALA A 243 -14.85 -6.18 -0.93
C ALA A 243 -15.85 -5.02 -0.90
N SER A 244 -15.95 -4.25 -1.98
CA SER A 244 -16.85 -3.09 -2.08
C SER A 244 -16.67 -2.10 -0.92
N LEU A 245 -15.41 -1.81 -0.56
CA LEU A 245 -14.93 -0.97 0.54
C LEU A 245 -15.12 -1.57 1.95
N ASP A 246 -15.81 -2.68 2.10
CA ASP A 246 -15.99 -3.36 3.38
C ASP A 246 -14.80 -4.27 3.71
N LYS A 247 -14.40 -4.28 4.98
CA LYS A 247 -13.31 -5.13 5.47
C LYS A 247 -13.68 -6.62 5.45
N VAL A 248 -12.78 -7.45 4.95
CA VAL A 248 -12.87 -8.93 4.97
C VAL A 248 -11.69 -9.47 5.79
N SER A 249 -11.96 -10.13 6.90
CA SER A 249 -10.91 -10.64 7.79
C SER A 249 -10.43 -12.03 7.38
N TYR A 250 -9.10 -12.20 7.38
CA TYR A 250 -8.41 -13.47 7.13
C TYR A 250 -7.60 -13.87 8.38
N SER A 251 -8.07 -14.91 9.09
CA SER A 251 -7.40 -15.41 10.30
C SER A 251 -5.97 -15.84 10.01
N LEU A 252 -5.07 -15.54 10.97
CA LEU A 252 -3.67 -15.99 11.00
C LEU A 252 -3.44 -17.16 11.95
N SER A 253 -4.47 -17.57 12.68
CA SER A 253 -4.47 -18.76 13.56
C SER A 253 -4.51 -20.05 12.74
#